data_f6d08fc7a5aa3303f825567b92b3315b
#
_entry.id   f6d08fc7a5aa3303f825567b92b3315b
#
_cell.length_a   1.000
_cell.length_b   1.000
_cell.length_c   1.000
_cell.angle_alpha   90.00
_cell.angle_beta   90.00
_cell.angle_gamma   90.00
#
_symmetry.space_group_name_H-M   'P 1'
#
loop_
_entity.id
_entity.type
_entity.pdbx_description
1 polymer ?
#
loop_
_entity_poly.entity_id
_entity_poly.type
_entity_poly.pdbx_seq_one_letter_code
_entity_poly.pdbx_strand_id
1 'polypeptide(L)'
;MSRIFTSAEQLIGHTPLLEIRNIARDEQLHARILCKLECANPGGSSKDRVAMAMIDDAERRGLIAPGSVIIEPTSGNTGIGLCVIAASRGYKCIIVMPDSMSVERIQLMRALGAQVVLTPGAQGMTGAIEKANALHSEIPGSFIPAQFDNPANPAAHYETTGPEIFEDTDGQIDLFVAGVGTGGTITGTGRYLKEKNPNVKVVAVEPASSPLLSGGKAGPHGLQGIGANFVPPVLNTAIYDEIIPVTEEEAYAAGRMMGTKEGVLVGISSGACLHAALLLARREENRGKTIVALLPDLGDRYLSTPMFR
;
A
#
# COMPACT_ATOMS: atom_id res chain seq x y z
N MET A 1 -12.37 13.60 25.38
CA MET A 1 -11.16 14.29 24.88
C MET A 1 -11.51 15.01 23.59
N SER A 2 -11.00 16.23 23.41
CA SER A 2 -11.17 16.98 22.13
C SER A 2 -10.52 16.20 20.99
N ARG A 3 -11.23 16.07 19.85
CA ARG A 3 -10.70 15.47 18.60
C ARG A 3 -10.30 16.54 17.57
N ILE A 4 -9.71 17.62 18.04
CA ILE A 4 -9.20 18.68 17.18
C ILE A 4 -7.76 18.35 16.80
N PHE A 5 -7.51 18.10 15.53
CA PHE A 5 -6.19 17.87 14.97
C PHE A 5 -5.64 19.18 14.40
N THR A 6 -4.36 19.40 14.53
CA THR A 6 -3.68 20.64 14.10
C THR A 6 -2.81 20.43 12.85
N SER A 7 -2.68 19.18 12.39
CA SER A 7 -1.92 18.78 11.21
C SER A 7 -2.58 17.59 10.53
N ALA A 8 -2.54 17.51 9.20
CA ALA A 8 -3.07 16.40 8.44
C ALA A 8 -2.36 15.07 8.76
N GLU A 9 -1.09 15.10 9.11
CA GLU A 9 -0.32 13.89 9.49
C GLU A 9 -0.85 13.20 10.75
N GLN A 10 -1.52 13.94 11.66
CA GLN A 10 -2.15 13.37 12.85
C GLN A 10 -3.39 12.51 12.53
N LEU A 11 -3.87 12.56 11.28
CA LEU A 11 -4.96 11.73 10.78
C LEU A 11 -4.45 10.41 10.18
N ILE A 12 -3.13 10.24 10.06
CA ILE A 12 -2.53 9.04 9.48
C ILE A 12 -2.57 7.91 10.51
N GLY A 13 -2.99 6.74 10.05
CA GLY A 13 -3.14 5.58 10.91
C GLY A 13 -4.50 5.50 11.58
N HIS A 14 -4.63 4.63 12.58
CA HIS A 14 -5.90 4.32 13.25
C HIS A 14 -7.05 4.05 12.27
N THR A 15 -6.71 3.41 11.15
CA THR A 15 -7.67 3.08 10.10
C THR A 15 -8.60 1.96 10.58
N PRO A 16 -9.90 1.97 10.19
CA PRO A 16 -10.85 1.01 10.72
C PRO A 16 -10.66 -0.40 10.14
N LEU A 17 -11.09 -1.41 10.92
CA LEU A 17 -11.42 -2.74 10.45
C LEU A 17 -12.92 -2.79 10.10
N LEU A 18 -13.25 -3.22 8.88
CA LEU A 18 -14.60 -3.45 8.43
C LEU A 18 -14.85 -4.97 8.26
N GLU A 19 -15.84 -5.51 8.96
CA GLU A 19 -16.32 -6.86 8.72
C GLU A 19 -17.24 -6.90 7.50
N ILE A 20 -16.89 -7.68 6.48
CA ILE A 20 -17.65 -7.80 5.22
C ILE A 20 -18.81 -8.78 5.37
N ARG A 21 -19.94 -8.34 5.91
CA ARG A 21 -21.09 -9.22 6.26
C ARG A 21 -21.96 -9.57 5.06
N ASN A 22 -22.17 -8.65 4.13
CA ASN A 22 -23.02 -8.90 2.97
C ASN A 22 -22.35 -9.87 2.01
N ILE A 23 -21.07 -9.68 1.73
CA ILE A 23 -20.28 -10.60 0.91
C ILE A 23 -20.20 -11.97 1.59
N ALA A 24 -19.91 -12.02 2.90
CA ALA A 24 -19.78 -13.26 3.65
C ALA A 24 -21.06 -14.10 3.61
N ARG A 25 -22.24 -13.45 3.75
CA ARG A 25 -23.54 -14.10 3.65
C ARG A 25 -23.81 -14.62 2.25
N ASP A 26 -23.60 -13.77 1.22
CA ASP A 26 -23.92 -14.10 -0.17
C ASP A 26 -23.02 -15.23 -0.71
N GLU A 27 -21.75 -15.27 -0.26
CA GLU A 27 -20.73 -16.25 -0.63
C GLU A 27 -20.69 -17.47 0.32
N GLN A 28 -21.53 -17.51 1.37
CA GLN A 28 -21.60 -18.58 2.37
C GLN A 28 -20.21 -18.93 2.97
N LEU A 29 -19.44 -17.90 3.35
CA LEU A 29 -18.08 -18.07 3.83
C LEU A 29 -18.01 -18.83 5.16
N HIS A 30 -16.96 -19.62 5.34
CA HIS A 30 -16.74 -20.40 6.55
C HIS A 30 -15.94 -19.64 7.62
N ALA A 31 -15.16 -18.62 7.21
CA ALA A 31 -14.35 -17.78 8.08
C ALA A 31 -14.86 -16.34 8.10
N ARG A 32 -14.54 -15.63 9.16
CA ARG A 32 -14.78 -14.19 9.30
C ARG A 32 -13.71 -13.41 8.56
N ILE A 33 -14.10 -12.44 7.72
CA ILE A 33 -13.15 -11.54 7.04
C ILE A 33 -13.31 -10.13 7.57
N LEU A 34 -12.19 -9.55 8.01
CA LEU A 34 -12.05 -8.16 8.41
C LEU A 34 -11.14 -7.45 7.40
N CYS A 35 -11.59 -6.32 6.87
CA CYS A 35 -10.83 -5.50 5.93
C CYS A 35 -10.21 -4.29 6.64
N LYS A 36 -8.88 -4.20 6.70
CA LYS A 36 -8.16 -3.01 7.17
C LYS A 36 -8.20 -1.95 6.09
N LEU A 37 -8.99 -0.89 6.30
CA LEU A 37 -9.29 0.11 5.28
C LEU A 37 -8.26 1.24 5.29
N GLU A 38 -7.15 1.07 4.59
CA GLU A 38 -6.10 2.08 4.48
C GLU A 38 -6.50 3.29 3.62
N CYS A 39 -7.62 3.20 2.91
CA CYS A 39 -8.23 4.36 2.23
C CYS A 39 -8.68 5.47 3.19
N ALA A 40 -8.79 5.19 4.50
CA ALA A 40 -9.15 6.18 5.52
C ALA A 40 -8.00 7.15 5.87
N ASN A 41 -6.78 6.89 5.45
CA ASN A 41 -5.69 7.85 5.58
C ASN A 41 -5.93 9.12 4.73
N PRO A 42 -5.40 10.30 5.10
CA PRO A 42 -5.67 11.58 4.39
C PRO A 42 -5.27 11.57 2.91
N GLY A 43 -4.18 10.91 2.53
CA GLY A 43 -3.80 10.70 1.12
C GLY A 43 -4.51 9.51 0.47
N GLY A 44 -5.39 8.82 1.22
CA GLY A 44 -6.21 7.72 0.74
C GLY A 44 -5.48 6.40 0.55
N SER A 45 -4.35 6.16 1.23
CA SER A 45 -3.65 4.88 1.14
C SER A 45 -2.72 4.56 2.31
N SER A 46 -2.28 3.30 2.40
CA SER A 46 -1.26 2.83 3.33
C SER A 46 0.10 3.54 3.18
N LYS A 47 0.33 4.18 2.05
CA LYS A 47 1.59 4.87 1.77
C LYS A 47 1.75 6.18 2.53
N ASP A 48 0.69 6.72 3.10
CA ASP A 48 0.76 7.87 3.99
C ASP A 48 1.61 7.53 5.23
N ARG A 49 1.42 6.33 5.80
CA ARG A 49 2.24 5.81 6.91
C ARG A 49 3.71 5.69 6.52
N VAL A 50 3.95 5.12 5.34
CA VAL A 50 5.31 4.93 4.81
C VAL A 50 5.99 6.26 4.55
N ALA A 51 5.29 7.21 3.92
CA ALA A 51 5.81 8.55 3.66
C ALA A 51 6.18 9.27 4.97
N MET A 52 5.29 9.25 5.96
CA MET A 52 5.54 9.84 7.27
C MET A 52 6.78 9.23 7.92
N ALA A 53 6.86 7.90 8.01
CA ALA A 53 7.99 7.23 8.65
C ALA A 53 9.32 7.47 7.94
N MET A 54 9.36 7.53 6.59
CA MET A 54 10.57 7.83 5.85
C MET A 54 11.04 9.27 6.06
N ILE A 55 10.13 10.23 6.18
CA ILE A 55 10.46 11.63 6.47
C ILE A 55 10.89 11.79 7.93
N ASP A 56 10.19 11.17 8.89
CA ASP A 56 10.58 11.16 10.31
C ASP A 56 12.00 10.60 10.51
N ASP A 57 12.33 9.50 9.81
CA ASP A 57 13.67 8.91 9.87
C ASP A 57 14.72 9.87 9.29
N ALA A 58 14.41 10.50 8.16
CA ALA A 58 15.31 11.46 7.51
C ALA A 58 15.56 12.69 8.39
N GLU A 59 14.53 13.24 9.03
CA GLU A 59 14.65 14.37 9.99
C GLU A 59 15.48 13.97 11.21
N ARG A 60 15.18 12.82 11.82
CA ARG A 60 15.91 12.30 13.00
C ARG A 60 17.39 12.07 12.71
N ARG A 61 17.72 11.65 11.49
CA ARG A 61 19.11 11.43 11.03
C ARG A 61 19.80 12.70 10.51
N GLY A 62 19.09 13.83 10.48
CA GLY A 62 19.63 15.10 9.96
C GLY A 62 19.89 15.10 8.45
N LEU A 63 19.22 14.23 7.70
CA LEU A 63 19.32 14.15 6.22
C LEU A 63 18.53 15.27 5.54
N ILE A 64 17.50 15.78 6.21
CA ILE A 64 16.67 16.88 5.75
C ILE A 64 16.46 17.89 6.88
N ALA A 65 16.21 19.15 6.49
CA ALA A 65 15.93 20.27 7.37
C ALA A 65 14.82 21.14 6.75
N PRO A 66 14.22 22.08 7.50
CA PRO A 66 13.24 23.00 6.93
C PRO A 66 13.73 23.64 5.63
N GLY A 67 12.93 23.55 4.57
CA GLY A 67 13.27 24.02 3.23
C GLY A 67 13.95 23.01 2.31
N SER A 68 14.30 21.81 2.80
CA SER A 68 14.78 20.71 1.95
C SER A 68 13.75 20.33 0.88
N VAL A 69 14.23 19.69 -0.19
CA VAL A 69 13.41 19.24 -1.32
C VAL A 69 13.34 17.71 -1.28
N ILE A 70 12.13 17.16 -1.20
CA ILE A 70 11.88 15.72 -1.31
C ILE A 70 11.70 15.37 -2.78
N ILE A 71 12.44 14.40 -3.28
CA ILE A 71 12.36 13.94 -4.67
C ILE A 71 12.08 12.44 -4.66
N GLU A 72 11.06 11.96 -5.36
CA GLU A 72 10.77 10.51 -5.44
C GLU A 72 10.36 10.11 -6.87
N PRO A 73 11.02 9.10 -7.46
CA PRO A 73 10.58 8.50 -8.70
C PRO A 73 9.43 7.51 -8.42
N THR A 74 8.20 7.98 -8.58
CA THR A 74 7.01 7.16 -8.31
C THR A 74 5.79 7.68 -9.04
N SER A 75 4.99 6.78 -9.58
CA SER A 75 3.68 7.09 -10.18
C SER A 75 2.50 6.73 -9.28
N GLY A 76 2.77 6.23 -8.08
CA GLY A 76 1.77 5.61 -7.23
C GLY A 76 1.46 6.36 -5.93
N ASN A 77 0.86 5.63 -5.02
CA ASN A 77 0.39 6.14 -3.74
C ASN A 77 1.50 6.72 -2.85
N THR A 78 2.75 6.26 -3.01
CA THR A 78 3.89 6.82 -2.27
C THR A 78 4.11 8.29 -2.60
N GLY A 79 4.01 8.66 -3.88
CA GLY A 79 4.09 10.06 -4.29
C GLY A 79 3.00 10.92 -3.64
N ILE A 80 1.77 10.40 -3.57
CA ILE A 80 0.64 11.10 -2.93
C ILE A 80 0.93 11.25 -1.42
N GLY A 81 1.33 10.19 -0.73
CA GLY A 81 1.68 10.25 0.69
C GLY A 81 2.81 11.24 0.98
N LEU A 82 3.87 11.26 0.16
CA LEU A 82 4.95 12.24 0.27
C LEU A 82 4.46 13.68 0.06
N CYS A 83 3.53 13.90 -0.88
CA CYS A 83 2.92 15.21 -1.08
C CYS A 83 2.10 15.66 0.14
N VAL A 84 1.36 14.76 0.79
CA VAL A 84 0.61 15.05 2.03
C VAL A 84 1.57 15.48 3.14
N ILE A 85 2.64 14.74 3.38
CA ILE A 85 3.63 15.07 4.42
C ILE A 85 4.37 16.36 4.08
N ALA A 86 4.79 16.53 2.82
CA ALA A 86 5.47 17.74 2.38
C ALA A 86 4.61 18.99 2.58
N ALA A 87 3.33 18.93 2.20
CA ALA A 87 2.39 20.02 2.41
C ALA A 87 2.17 20.33 3.89
N SER A 88 2.07 19.28 4.73
CA SER A 88 1.86 19.42 6.17
C SER A 88 3.05 20.04 6.91
N ARG A 89 4.30 19.73 6.46
CA ARG A 89 5.55 20.17 7.11
C ARG A 89 6.26 21.33 6.38
N GLY A 90 5.71 21.80 5.27
CA GLY A 90 6.30 22.91 4.50
C GLY A 90 7.54 22.52 3.69
N TYR A 91 7.72 21.25 3.34
CA TYR A 91 8.74 20.80 2.40
C TYR A 91 8.32 21.06 0.96
N LYS A 92 9.30 21.26 0.08
CA LYS A 92 9.09 21.17 -1.35
C LYS A 92 9.09 19.70 -1.77
N CYS A 93 8.19 19.32 -2.68
CA CYS A 93 8.09 17.96 -3.16
C CYS A 93 8.15 17.94 -4.70
N ILE A 94 9.04 17.12 -5.24
CA ILE A 94 9.19 16.85 -6.67
C ILE A 94 8.93 15.37 -6.91
N ILE A 95 7.86 15.07 -7.65
CA ILE A 95 7.55 13.69 -8.04
C ILE A 95 7.92 13.50 -9.51
N VAL A 96 8.69 12.47 -9.79
CA VAL A 96 9.14 12.15 -11.14
C VAL A 96 8.44 10.88 -11.61
N MET A 97 7.79 10.93 -12.78
CA MET A 97 7.05 9.79 -13.31
C MET A 97 6.97 9.82 -14.84
N PRO A 98 6.73 8.67 -15.50
CA PRO A 98 6.44 8.63 -16.93
C PRO A 98 5.15 9.38 -17.27
N ASP A 99 5.09 10.03 -18.44
CA ASP A 99 3.91 10.74 -18.95
C ASP A 99 2.74 9.82 -19.35
N SER A 100 2.99 8.51 -19.43
CA SER A 100 1.99 7.47 -19.65
C SER A 100 1.14 7.13 -18.42
N MET A 101 1.45 7.73 -17.25
CA MET A 101 0.72 7.49 -16.02
C MET A 101 -0.63 8.23 -15.97
N SER A 102 -1.52 7.80 -15.04
CA SER A 102 -2.89 8.34 -14.98
C SER A 102 -2.91 9.84 -14.69
N VAL A 103 -3.75 10.56 -15.44
CA VAL A 103 -3.93 12.01 -15.31
C VAL A 103 -4.45 12.37 -13.91
N GLU A 104 -5.31 11.54 -13.34
CA GLU A 104 -5.88 11.73 -12.00
C GLU A 104 -4.79 11.81 -10.92
N ARG A 105 -3.79 10.94 -11.00
CA ARG A 105 -2.67 10.94 -10.04
C ARG A 105 -1.78 12.17 -10.20
N ILE A 106 -1.50 12.56 -11.45
CA ILE A 106 -0.74 13.78 -11.76
C ILE A 106 -1.44 15.00 -11.18
N GLN A 107 -2.76 15.11 -11.41
CA GLN A 107 -3.56 16.24 -10.92
C GLN A 107 -3.65 16.25 -9.39
N LEU A 108 -3.82 15.09 -8.76
CA LEU A 108 -3.88 14.96 -7.29
C LEU A 108 -2.57 15.42 -6.63
N MET A 109 -1.42 14.99 -7.15
CA MET A 109 -0.12 15.42 -6.61
C MET A 109 0.13 16.92 -6.80
N ARG A 110 -0.27 17.48 -7.97
CA ARG A 110 -0.20 18.92 -8.19
C ARG A 110 -1.13 19.71 -7.27
N ALA A 111 -2.33 19.21 -7.04
CA ALA A 111 -3.29 19.84 -6.11
C ALA A 111 -2.77 19.83 -4.65
N LEU A 112 -1.94 18.86 -4.29
CA LEU A 112 -1.23 18.81 -3.00
C LEU A 112 0.05 19.68 -2.99
N GLY A 113 0.32 20.45 -4.05
CA GLY A 113 1.44 21.39 -4.11
C GLY A 113 2.75 20.82 -4.64
N ALA A 114 2.78 19.58 -5.11
CA ALA A 114 4.01 19.00 -5.65
C ALA A 114 4.30 19.49 -7.08
N GLN A 115 5.58 19.65 -7.38
CA GLN A 115 6.08 19.73 -8.75
C GLN A 115 6.12 18.32 -9.34
N VAL A 116 5.36 18.09 -10.41
CA VAL A 116 5.38 16.83 -11.14
C VAL A 116 6.24 16.96 -12.38
N VAL A 117 7.33 16.21 -12.46
CA VAL A 117 8.25 16.14 -13.60
C VAL A 117 7.93 14.87 -14.39
N LEU A 118 7.54 15.06 -15.65
CA LEU A 118 7.20 13.96 -16.54
C LEU A 118 8.42 13.54 -17.37
N THR A 119 8.62 12.23 -17.51
CA THR A 119 9.62 11.62 -18.38
C THR A 119 8.94 10.88 -19.55
N PRO A 120 9.64 10.64 -20.67
CA PRO A 120 9.05 9.90 -21.78
C PRO A 120 8.54 8.52 -21.36
N GLY A 121 7.27 8.21 -21.68
CA GLY A 121 6.62 6.95 -21.30
C GLY A 121 7.34 5.70 -21.80
N ALA A 122 8.00 5.80 -22.95
CA ALA A 122 8.82 4.71 -23.51
C ALA A 122 10.00 4.29 -22.62
N GLN A 123 10.48 5.17 -21.73
CA GLN A 123 11.57 4.87 -20.79
C GLN A 123 11.04 4.25 -19.49
N GLY A 124 9.74 4.21 -19.28
CA GLY A 124 9.11 3.66 -18.07
C GLY A 124 9.67 4.25 -16.77
N MET A 125 9.64 3.46 -15.71
CA MET A 125 10.17 3.89 -14.40
C MET A 125 11.70 4.07 -14.38
N THR A 126 12.44 3.41 -15.27
CA THR A 126 13.90 3.60 -15.37
C THR A 126 14.23 5.05 -15.72
N GLY A 127 13.57 5.65 -16.71
CA GLY A 127 13.76 7.06 -17.03
C GLY A 127 13.35 8.01 -15.90
N ALA A 128 12.34 7.65 -15.14
CA ALA A 128 11.94 8.46 -13.96
C ALA A 128 13.00 8.40 -12.85
N ILE A 129 13.61 7.23 -12.60
CA ILE A 129 14.69 7.05 -11.62
C ILE A 129 15.93 7.85 -12.03
N GLU A 130 16.36 7.74 -13.29
CA GLU A 130 17.50 8.50 -13.83
C GLU A 130 17.28 10.02 -13.68
N LYS A 131 16.08 10.50 -14.02
CA LYS A 131 15.75 11.91 -13.89
C LYS A 131 15.69 12.39 -12.43
N ALA A 132 15.16 11.56 -11.51
CA ALA A 132 15.15 11.86 -10.09
C ALA A 132 16.58 11.98 -9.52
N ASN A 133 17.48 11.06 -9.89
CA ASN A 133 18.89 11.09 -9.50
C ASN A 133 19.60 12.33 -10.05
N ALA A 134 19.35 12.71 -11.30
CA ALA A 134 19.89 13.93 -11.89
C ALA A 134 19.44 15.18 -11.10
N LEU A 135 18.14 15.29 -10.81
CA LEU A 135 17.61 16.39 -10.00
C LEU A 135 18.19 16.40 -8.58
N HIS A 136 18.37 15.24 -7.97
CA HIS A 136 19.00 15.14 -6.66
C HIS A 136 20.45 15.67 -6.68
N SER A 137 21.19 15.37 -7.73
CA SER A 137 22.55 15.88 -7.90
C SER A 137 22.62 17.40 -8.17
N GLU A 138 21.59 17.95 -8.83
CA GLU A 138 21.47 19.36 -9.18
C GLU A 138 20.96 20.24 -8.03
N ILE A 139 20.19 19.65 -7.08
CA ILE A 139 19.52 20.36 -5.99
C ILE A 139 20.20 20.04 -4.65
N PRO A 140 21.08 20.91 -4.12
CA PRO A 140 21.71 20.70 -2.83
C PRO A 140 20.71 20.58 -1.69
N GLY A 141 20.92 19.63 -0.78
CA GLY A 141 20.03 19.38 0.37
C GLY A 141 18.70 18.71 0.00
N SER A 142 18.56 18.21 -1.22
CA SER A 142 17.44 17.36 -1.58
C SER A 142 17.61 15.94 -1.02
N PHE A 143 16.51 15.20 -0.92
CA PHE A 143 16.44 13.85 -0.36
C PHE A 143 15.55 12.94 -1.20
N ILE A 144 16.02 11.73 -1.46
CA ILE A 144 15.25 10.66 -2.10
C ILE A 144 14.89 9.63 -1.04
N PRO A 145 13.61 9.47 -0.68
CA PRO A 145 13.13 8.50 0.31
C PRO A 145 13.42 7.04 -0.02
N ALA A 146 13.42 6.66 -1.30
CA ALA A 146 13.77 5.33 -1.81
C ALA A 146 12.94 4.19 -1.17
N GLN A 147 11.63 4.19 -1.40
CA GLN A 147 10.66 3.31 -0.73
C GLN A 147 10.98 1.81 -0.78
N PHE A 148 11.70 1.33 -1.80
CA PHE A 148 12.05 -0.08 -1.98
C PHE A 148 13.24 -0.53 -1.13
N ASP A 149 14.08 0.40 -0.69
CA ASP A 149 15.32 0.15 0.04
C ASP A 149 15.28 0.67 1.47
N ASN A 150 14.37 1.60 1.77
CA ASN A 150 14.33 2.30 3.05
C ASN A 150 13.70 1.44 4.16
N PRO A 151 14.45 1.11 5.23
CA PRO A 151 13.96 0.30 6.34
C PRO A 151 12.83 0.97 7.14
N ALA A 152 12.65 2.28 7.03
CA ALA A 152 11.51 2.98 7.63
C ALA A 152 10.16 2.53 7.06
N ASN A 153 10.14 1.99 5.82
CA ASN A 153 8.94 1.45 5.21
C ASN A 153 8.35 0.26 6.01
N PRO A 154 9.04 -0.87 6.18
CA PRO A 154 8.52 -1.94 7.03
C PRO A 154 8.39 -1.52 8.50
N ALA A 155 9.24 -0.64 9.01
CA ALA A 155 9.13 -0.13 10.38
C ALA A 155 7.80 0.60 10.62
N ALA A 156 7.32 1.42 9.67
CA ALA A 156 6.03 2.09 9.75
C ALA A 156 4.88 1.11 10.03
N HIS A 157 4.88 -0.02 9.35
CA HIS A 157 3.83 -1.03 9.51
C HIS A 157 4.00 -1.89 10.76
N TYR A 158 5.25 -2.11 11.19
CA TYR A 158 5.53 -2.78 12.46
C TYR A 158 5.08 -1.93 13.66
N GLU A 159 5.31 -0.62 13.60
CA GLU A 159 5.02 0.31 14.69
C GLU A 159 3.55 0.76 14.73
N THR A 160 2.82 0.67 13.62
CA THR A 160 1.44 1.19 13.54
C THR A 160 0.42 0.15 13.07
N THR A 161 0.51 -0.34 11.84
CA THR A 161 -0.50 -1.23 11.24
C THR A 161 -0.63 -2.56 11.99
N GLY A 162 0.49 -3.16 12.39
CA GLY A 162 0.51 -4.39 13.17
C GLY A 162 -0.17 -4.25 14.52
N PRO A 163 0.23 -3.29 15.36
CA PRO A 163 -0.45 -2.98 16.63
C PRO A 163 -1.95 -2.71 16.48
N GLU A 164 -2.32 -1.84 15.54
CA GLU A 164 -3.74 -1.51 15.30
C GLU A 164 -4.57 -2.77 14.97
N ILE A 165 -4.09 -3.63 14.07
CA ILE A 165 -4.80 -4.88 13.73
C ILE A 165 -4.91 -5.79 14.96
N PHE A 166 -3.84 -5.93 15.72
CA PHE A 166 -3.83 -6.81 16.89
C PHE A 166 -4.77 -6.32 18.00
N GLU A 167 -4.77 -5.01 18.26
CA GLU A 167 -5.64 -4.36 19.26
C GLU A 167 -7.09 -4.41 18.82
N ASP A 168 -7.40 -4.03 17.57
CA ASP A 168 -8.79 -3.99 17.04
C ASP A 168 -9.42 -5.39 16.94
N THR A 169 -8.61 -6.45 16.94
CA THR A 169 -9.08 -7.85 16.95
C THR A 169 -9.03 -8.51 18.33
N ASP A 170 -8.66 -7.79 19.39
CA ASP A 170 -8.35 -8.36 20.71
C ASP A 170 -7.35 -9.52 20.62
N GLY A 171 -6.42 -9.45 19.67
CA GLY A 171 -5.45 -10.50 19.36
C GLY A 171 -6.02 -11.75 18.68
N GLN A 172 -7.31 -11.74 18.32
CA GLN A 172 -7.99 -12.87 17.69
C GLN A 172 -7.88 -12.80 16.17
N ILE A 173 -6.69 -13.01 15.66
CA ILE A 173 -6.39 -13.08 14.25
C ILE A 173 -5.66 -14.39 13.93
N ASP A 174 -6.13 -15.11 12.91
CA ASP A 174 -5.54 -16.37 12.45
C ASP A 174 -4.75 -16.21 11.16
N LEU A 175 -5.24 -15.37 10.23
CA LEU A 175 -4.58 -15.13 8.94
C LEU A 175 -4.51 -13.63 8.65
N PHE A 176 -3.35 -13.19 8.16
CA PHE A 176 -3.13 -11.84 7.65
C PHE A 176 -2.82 -11.89 6.16
N VAL A 177 -3.58 -11.17 5.33
CA VAL A 177 -3.46 -11.15 3.87
C VAL A 177 -3.01 -9.77 3.41
N ALA A 178 -1.93 -9.69 2.67
CA ALA A 178 -1.43 -8.44 2.10
C ALA A 178 -0.79 -8.62 0.72
N GLY A 179 -1.02 -7.66 -0.17
CA GLY A 179 -0.38 -7.58 -1.47
C GLY A 179 1.07 -7.14 -1.37
N VAL A 180 1.93 -7.69 -2.20
CA VAL A 180 3.36 -7.39 -2.20
C VAL A 180 3.71 -6.42 -3.33
N GLY A 181 3.84 -5.13 -2.98
CA GLY A 181 4.45 -4.09 -3.83
C GLY A 181 5.90 -3.87 -3.42
N THR A 182 6.17 -2.97 -2.47
CA THR A 182 7.50 -2.83 -1.85
C THR A 182 7.82 -3.93 -0.84
N GLY A 183 6.81 -4.64 -0.35
CA GLY A 183 6.97 -5.65 0.70
C GLY A 183 6.97 -5.09 2.13
N GLY A 184 6.95 -3.78 2.30
CA GLY A 184 6.98 -3.15 3.63
C GLY A 184 5.79 -3.51 4.50
N THR A 185 4.58 -3.48 3.94
CA THR A 185 3.34 -3.80 4.65
C THR A 185 3.36 -5.22 5.22
N ILE A 186 3.62 -6.21 4.37
CA ILE A 186 3.59 -7.62 4.80
C ILE A 186 4.73 -7.94 5.75
N THR A 187 5.92 -7.36 5.53
CA THR A 187 7.09 -7.55 6.37
C THR A 187 6.86 -6.96 7.77
N GLY A 188 6.47 -5.70 7.86
CA GLY A 188 6.31 -5.01 9.15
C GLY A 188 5.13 -5.55 9.94
N THR A 189 3.94 -5.59 9.32
CA THR A 189 2.72 -6.10 9.97
C THR A 189 2.87 -7.58 10.34
N GLY A 190 3.33 -8.40 9.39
CA GLY A 190 3.51 -9.84 9.61
C GLY A 190 4.48 -10.14 10.74
N ARG A 191 5.60 -9.39 10.82
CA ARG A 191 6.56 -9.50 11.91
C ARG A 191 5.90 -9.21 13.26
N TYR A 192 5.20 -8.08 13.40
CA TYR A 192 4.53 -7.73 14.63
C TYR A 192 3.51 -8.79 15.06
N LEU A 193 2.66 -9.22 14.14
CA LEU A 193 1.62 -10.22 14.43
C LEU A 193 2.21 -11.57 14.86
N LYS A 194 3.26 -12.06 14.17
CA LYS A 194 3.94 -13.32 14.53
C LYS A 194 4.72 -13.21 15.85
N GLU A 195 5.25 -12.06 16.20
CA GLU A 195 5.86 -11.83 17.52
C GLU A 195 4.83 -11.89 18.66
N LYS A 196 3.58 -11.42 18.40
CA LYS A 196 2.48 -11.49 19.38
C LYS A 196 1.80 -12.86 19.42
N ASN A 197 1.61 -13.50 18.28
CA ASN A 197 1.03 -14.82 18.13
C ASN A 197 1.73 -15.58 17.00
N PRO A 198 2.67 -16.50 17.34
CA PRO A 198 3.41 -17.27 16.33
C PRO A 198 2.56 -18.16 15.42
N ASN A 199 1.29 -18.41 15.79
CA ASN A 199 0.37 -19.22 14.98
C ASN A 199 -0.32 -18.43 13.88
N VAL A 200 -0.18 -17.10 13.83
CA VAL A 200 -0.74 -16.27 12.76
C VAL A 200 -0.06 -16.65 11.44
N LYS A 201 -0.86 -17.03 10.45
CA LYS A 201 -0.38 -17.25 9.09
C LYS A 201 -0.40 -15.95 8.30
N VAL A 202 0.71 -15.64 7.66
CA VAL A 202 0.86 -14.48 6.78
C VAL A 202 0.77 -14.94 5.33
N VAL A 203 -0.14 -14.34 4.57
CA VAL A 203 -0.40 -14.71 3.17
C VAL A 203 -0.05 -13.54 2.26
N ALA A 204 0.88 -13.78 1.34
CA ALA A 204 1.29 -12.84 0.33
C ALA A 204 0.38 -12.94 -0.91
N VAL A 205 0.06 -11.79 -1.51
CA VAL A 205 -0.67 -11.73 -2.78
C VAL A 205 0.22 -11.14 -3.85
N GLU A 206 0.32 -11.81 -4.99
CA GLU A 206 1.06 -11.36 -6.17
C GLU A 206 0.24 -11.51 -7.46
N PRO A 207 0.60 -10.81 -8.56
CA PRO A 207 -0.07 -10.99 -9.84
C PRO A 207 0.19 -12.38 -10.44
N ALA A 208 -0.88 -13.07 -10.88
CA ALA A 208 -0.75 -14.38 -11.52
C ALA A 208 0.07 -14.36 -12.82
N SER A 209 0.09 -13.23 -13.55
CA SER A 209 0.91 -13.03 -14.73
C SER A 209 2.36 -12.61 -14.45
N SER A 210 2.69 -12.33 -13.18
CA SER A 210 4.04 -12.02 -12.70
C SER A 210 4.32 -12.70 -11.36
N PRO A 211 4.27 -14.06 -11.28
CA PRO A 211 4.31 -14.82 -10.04
C PRO A 211 5.74 -15.02 -9.53
N LEU A 212 6.45 -13.92 -9.33
CA LEU A 212 7.89 -13.92 -9.00
C LEU A 212 8.19 -14.52 -7.63
N LEU A 213 7.32 -14.29 -6.64
CA LEU A 213 7.51 -14.78 -5.28
C LEU A 213 7.25 -16.28 -5.17
N SER A 214 6.34 -16.84 -5.99
CA SER A 214 6.06 -18.27 -6.07
C SER A 214 6.97 -19.03 -7.05
N GLY A 215 8.09 -18.42 -7.48
CA GLY A 215 9.12 -19.08 -8.31
C GLY A 215 8.90 -18.98 -9.82
N GLY A 216 7.93 -18.17 -10.27
CA GLY A 216 7.73 -17.86 -11.67
C GLY A 216 8.63 -16.76 -12.20
N LYS A 217 8.29 -16.21 -13.36
CA LYS A 217 9.01 -15.11 -14.00
C LYS A 217 8.22 -13.81 -13.90
N ALA A 218 8.94 -12.69 -13.78
CA ALA A 218 8.34 -11.36 -13.91
C ALA A 218 7.70 -11.20 -15.29
N GLY A 219 6.52 -10.58 -15.30
CA GLY A 219 5.75 -10.33 -16.51
C GLY A 219 4.91 -9.05 -16.39
N PRO A 220 4.36 -8.56 -17.53
CA PRO A 220 3.45 -7.41 -17.51
C PRO A 220 2.13 -7.79 -16.83
N HIS A 221 1.56 -6.86 -16.07
CA HIS A 221 0.27 -7.03 -15.39
C HIS A 221 -0.38 -5.67 -15.09
N GLY A 222 -1.72 -5.67 -14.93
CA GLY A 222 -2.52 -4.51 -14.59
C GLY A 222 -2.84 -4.35 -13.09
N LEU A 223 -2.34 -5.22 -12.22
CA LEU A 223 -2.55 -5.12 -10.77
C LEU A 223 -1.68 -3.99 -10.17
N GLN A 224 -2.11 -2.74 -10.41
CA GLN A 224 -1.40 -1.56 -9.92
C GLN A 224 -1.24 -1.59 -8.39
N GLY A 225 -0.02 -1.29 -7.92
CA GLY A 225 0.31 -1.21 -6.50
C GLY A 225 0.99 -2.44 -5.91
N ILE A 226 0.95 -3.57 -6.61
CA ILE A 226 1.67 -4.81 -6.26
C ILE A 226 2.46 -5.32 -7.48
N GLY A 227 3.33 -6.33 -7.29
CA GLY A 227 4.09 -6.93 -8.39
C GLY A 227 5.15 -6.00 -8.97
N ALA A 228 6.18 -5.67 -8.21
CA ALA A 228 7.25 -4.75 -8.65
C ALA A 228 8.16 -5.31 -9.77
N ASN A 229 7.96 -6.56 -10.18
CA ASN A 229 8.79 -7.28 -11.16
C ASN A 229 10.24 -7.56 -10.70
N PHE A 230 10.51 -7.36 -9.43
CA PHE A 230 11.73 -7.78 -8.73
C PHE A 230 11.40 -8.05 -7.26
N VAL A 231 12.28 -8.74 -6.55
CA VAL A 231 12.13 -8.95 -5.08
C VAL A 231 12.71 -7.72 -4.38
N PRO A 232 11.86 -6.91 -3.70
CA PRO A 232 12.33 -5.68 -3.06
C PRO A 232 13.27 -5.96 -1.88
N PRO A 233 14.34 -5.16 -1.68
CA PRO A 233 15.26 -5.32 -0.56
C PRO A 233 14.61 -5.26 0.83
N VAL A 234 13.55 -4.46 1.01
CA VAL A 234 12.82 -4.37 2.29
C VAL A 234 11.85 -5.51 2.55
N LEU A 235 11.63 -6.40 1.56
CA LEU A 235 10.78 -7.58 1.74
C LEU A 235 11.54 -8.68 2.48
N ASN A 236 11.02 -9.08 3.63
CA ASN A 236 11.45 -10.33 4.27
C ASN A 236 10.70 -11.53 3.63
N THR A 237 11.36 -12.27 2.75
CA THR A 237 10.77 -13.42 2.05
C THR A 237 10.46 -14.61 2.96
N ALA A 238 10.93 -14.62 4.21
CA ALA A 238 10.61 -15.64 5.20
C ALA A 238 9.39 -15.30 6.06
N ILE A 239 8.75 -14.13 5.84
CA ILE A 239 7.66 -13.68 6.69
C ILE A 239 6.33 -14.36 6.35
N TYR A 240 6.09 -14.65 5.10
CA TYR A 240 4.83 -15.26 4.63
C TYR A 240 4.91 -16.78 4.62
N ASP A 241 3.77 -17.40 4.91
CA ASP A 241 3.59 -18.86 5.00
C ASP A 241 2.95 -19.41 3.70
N GLU A 242 2.25 -18.55 2.95
CA GLU A 242 1.57 -18.90 1.72
C GLU A 242 1.61 -17.71 0.74
N ILE A 243 1.61 -18.01 -0.56
CA ILE A 243 1.49 -17.03 -1.63
C ILE A 243 0.26 -17.38 -2.47
N ILE A 244 -0.60 -16.39 -2.73
CA ILE A 244 -1.76 -16.53 -3.60
C ILE A 244 -1.57 -15.64 -4.83
N PRO A 245 -1.32 -16.21 -6.01
CA PRO A 245 -1.36 -15.49 -7.26
C PRO A 245 -2.81 -15.13 -7.62
N VAL A 246 -3.05 -13.88 -8.04
CA VAL A 246 -4.39 -13.36 -8.40
C VAL A 246 -4.35 -12.78 -9.80
N THR A 247 -5.36 -13.08 -10.62
CA THR A 247 -5.53 -12.50 -11.95
C THR A 247 -6.15 -11.10 -11.89
N GLU A 248 -6.11 -10.36 -12.99
CA GLU A 248 -6.74 -9.04 -13.07
C GLU A 248 -8.26 -9.14 -12.94
N GLU A 249 -8.87 -10.11 -13.60
CA GLU A 249 -10.32 -10.35 -13.55
C GLU A 249 -10.80 -10.63 -12.12
N GLU A 250 -10.10 -11.47 -11.39
CA GLU A 250 -10.41 -11.81 -10.00
C GLU A 250 -10.31 -10.59 -9.09
N ALA A 251 -9.22 -9.82 -9.24
CA ALA A 251 -9.03 -8.60 -8.48
C ALA A 251 -10.10 -7.54 -8.77
N TYR A 252 -10.42 -7.35 -10.05
CA TYR A 252 -11.46 -6.41 -10.48
C TYR A 252 -12.85 -6.82 -9.99
N ALA A 253 -13.18 -8.11 -10.09
CA ALA A 253 -14.46 -8.63 -9.61
C ALA A 253 -14.62 -8.44 -8.10
N ALA A 254 -13.60 -8.79 -7.31
CA ALA A 254 -13.62 -8.61 -5.86
C ALA A 254 -13.71 -7.14 -5.45
N GLY A 255 -12.96 -6.26 -6.12
CA GLY A 255 -13.01 -4.83 -5.84
C GLY A 255 -14.37 -4.19 -6.18
N ARG A 256 -14.99 -4.58 -7.30
CA ARG A 256 -16.37 -4.16 -7.61
C ARG A 256 -17.38 -4.70 -6.59
N MET A 257 -17.18 -5.95 -6.14
CA MET A 257 -18.02 -6.57 -5.12
C MET A 257 -17.96 -5.78 -3.80
N MET A 258 -16.77 -5.30 -3.40
CA MET A 258 -16.62 -4.47 -2.21
C MET A 258 -17.43 -3.17 -2.32
N GLY A 259 -17.38 -2.50 -3.47
CA GLY A 259 -18.19 -1.31 -3.74
C GLY A 259 -19.68 -1.57 -3.73
N THR A 260 -20.14 -2.62 -4.44
CA THR A 260 -21.57 -2.87 -4.65
C THR A 260 -22.26 -3.57 -3.48
N LYS A 261 -21.54 -4.31 -2.66
CA LYS A 261 -22.08 -5.08 -1.54
C LYS A 261 -21.84 -4.44 -0.18
N GLU A 262 -20.67 -3.86 0.03
CA GLU A 262 -20.29 -3.27 1.32
C GLU A 262 -20.24 -1.73 1.29
N GLY A 263 -20.38 -1.10 0.12
CA GLY A 263 -20.45 0.35 -0.04
C GLY A 263 -19.09 1.06 0.07
N VAL A 264 -17.98 0.34 -0.07
CA VAL A 264 -16.63 0.91 0.01
C VAL A 264 -15.90 0.74 -1.32
N LEU A 265 -15.56 1.85 -1.99
CA LEU A 265 -14.75 1.82 -3.20
C LEU A 265 -13.27 1.63 -2.84
N VAL A 266 -12.68 0.59 -3.38
CA VAL A 266 -11.29 0.22 -3.14
C VAL A 266 -10.49 0.09 -4.43
N GLY A 267 -9.16 0.22 -4.34
CA GLY A 267 -8.29 0.11 -5.49
C GLY A 267 -8.07 -1.34 -5.97
N ILE A 268 -7.33 -1.49 -7.06
CA ILE A 268 -7.09 -2.77 -7.75
C ILE A 268 -6.39 -3.77 -6.83
N SER A 269 -5.31 -3.35 -6.15
CA SER A 269 -4.58 -4.22 -5.22
C SER A 269 -5.40 -4.59 -3.98
N SER A 270 -6.34 -3.73 -3.58
CA SER A 270 -7.32 -4.02 -2.53
C SER A 270 -8.26 -5.16 -2.98
N GLY A 271 -8.74 -5.12 -4.22
CA GLY A 271 -9.52 -6.21 -4.81
C GLY A 271 -8.76 -7.52 -4.86
N ALA A 272 -7.46 -7.49 -5.19
CA ALA A 272 -6.61 -8.68 -5.17
C ALA A 272 -6.48 -9.28 -3.75
N CYS A 273 -6.26 -8.45 -2.73
CA CYS A 273 -6.21 -8.90 -1.34
C CYS A 273 -7.55 -9.46 -0.86
N LEU A 274 -8.65 -8.81 -1.23
CA LEU A 274 -9.99 -9.31 -0.91
C LEU A 274 -10.27 -10.65 -1.58
N HIS A 275 -9.94 -10.82 -2.88
CA HIS A 275 -10.09 -12.10 -3.57
C HIS A 275 -9.32 -13.22 -2.86
N ALA A 276 -8.07 -13.00 -2.51
CA ALA A 276 -7.26 -13.97 -1.76
C ALA A 276 -7.91 -14.33 -0.40
N ALA A 277 -8.43 -13.33 0.33
CA ALA A 277 -9.13 -13.56 1.59
C ALA A 277 -10.42 -14.38 1.39
N LEU A 278 -11.17 -14.14 0.31
CA LEU A 278 -12.37 -14.93 -0.04
C LEU A 278 -12.01 -16.39 -0.34
N LEU A 279 -10.93 -16.64 -1.09
CA LEU A 279 -10.44 -18.00 -1.34
C LEU A 279 -10.09 -18.72 -0.02
N LEU A 280 -9.38 -18.04 0.86
CA LEU A 280 -9.02 -18.59 2.17
C LEU A 280 -10.24 -18.86 3.05
N ALA A 281 -11.24 -17.97 3.02
CA ALA A 281 -12.45 -18.09 3.85
C ALA A 281 -13.39 -19.22 3.42
N ARG A 282 -13.26 -19.68 2.16
CA ARG A 282 -14.02 -20.85 1.65
C ARG A 282 -13.38 -22.19 2.02
N ARG A 283 -12.13 -22.22 2.47
CA ARG A 283 -11.45 -23.44 2.87
C ARG A 283 -12.00 -23.98 4.18
N GLU A 284 -12.28 -25.27 4.22
CA GLU A 284 -12.85 -25.92 5.41
C GLU A 284 -11.93 -25.85 6.63
N GLU A 285 -10.60 -25.91 6.42
CA GLU A 285 -9.62 -25.78 7.50
C GLU A 285 -9.58 -24.38 8.15
N ASN A 286 -10.23 -23.39 7.52
CA ASN A 286 -10.35 -22.04 8.04
C ASN A 286 -11.72 -21.73 8.66
N ARG A 287 -12.58 -22.73 8.79
CA ARG A 287 -13.89 -22.57 9.43
C ARG A 287 -13.77 -21.97 10.82
N GLY A 288 -14.51 -20.88 11.07
CA GLY A 288 -14.53 -20.16 12.34
C GLY A 288 -13.32 -19.29 12.62
N LYS A 289 -12.32 -19.23 11.71
CA LYS A 289 -11.13 -18.39 11.85
C LYS A 289 -11.40 -16.93 11.46
N THR A 290 -10.55 -16.04 11.96
CA THR A 290 -10.53 -14.62 11.60
C THR A 290 -9.40 -14.33 10.61
N ILE A 291 -9.77 -13.82 9.44
CA ILE A 291 -8.87 -13.40 8.37
C ILE A 291 -8.88 -11.88 8.30
N VAL A 292 -7.72 -11.24 8.40
CA VAL A 292 -7.58 -9.81 8.16
C VAL A 292 -6.94 -9.58 6.81
N ALA A 293 -7.66 -8.92 5.89
CA ALA A 293 -7.16 -8.49 4.59
C ALA A 293 -6.85 -6.98 4.63
N LEU A 294 -5.63 -6.60 4.32
CA LEU A 294 -5.29 -5.19 4.19
C LEU A 294 -5.69 -4.70 2.79
N LEU A 295 -6.58 -3.69 2.76
CA LEU A 295 -7.02 -3.01 1.54
C LEU A 295 -6.29 -1.67 1.44
N PRO A 296 -5.24 -1.60 0.58
CA PRO A 296 -4.23 -0.55 0.69
C PRO A 296 -4.69 0.84 0.26
N ASP A 297 -5.73 0.98 -0.56
CA ASP A 297 -6.09 2.30 -1.09
C ASP A 297 -7.54 2.47 -1.55
N LEU A 298 -7.88 3.73 -1.84
CA LEU A 298 -9.17 4.20 -2.32
C LEU A 298 -9.38 3.88 -3.81
N GLY A 299 -10.63 3.58 -4.20
CA GLY A 299 -11.01 3.24 -5.57
C GLY A 299 -11.14 4.41 -6.55
N ASP A 300 -11.33 5.64 -6.06
CA ASP A 300 -11.62 6.82 -6.89
C ASP A 300 -10.55 7.09 -7.96
N ARG A 301 -9.30 6.76 -7.67
CA ARG A 301 -8.18 6.93 -8.60
C ARG A 301 -8.07 5.87 -9.67
N TYR A 302 -9.05 4.95 -9.74
CA TYR A 302 -9.12 3.83 -10.70
C TYR A 302 -10.40 3.83 -11.53
N LEU A 303 -11.28 4.85 -11.40
CA LEU A 303 -12.57 4.93 -12.11
C LEU A 303 -12.42 4.90 -13.63
N SER A 304 -11.30 5.36 -14.16
CA SER A 304 -10.97 5.32 -15.59
C SER A 304 -10.36 3.99 -16.06
N THR A 305 -10.11 3.05 -15.16
CA THR A 305 -9.48 1.74 -15.47
C THR A 305 -10.52 0.67 -15.85
N PRO A 306 -10.10 -0.47 -16.44
CA PRO A 306 -10.99 -1.60 -16.74
C PRO A 306 -11.72 -2.17 -15.51
N MET A 307 -11.26 -1.90 -14.31
CA MET A 307 -11.92 -2.35 -13.08
C MET A 307 -13.34 -1.77 -12.96
N PHE A 308 -13.58 -0.53 -13.41
CA PHE A 308 -14.87 0.16 -13.26
C PHE A 308 -15.52 0.54 -14.59
N ARG A 309 -14.98 0.07 -15.71
CA ARG A 309 -15.53 0.25 -17.07
C ARG A 309 -16.26 -0.99 -17.57
#